data_6e75b1d0e0a4ce65ab18285505b6fd57
#
_entry.id   6e75b1d0e0a4ce65ab18285505b6fd57
#
_cell.length_a   1.000
_cell.length_b   1.000
_cell.length_c   1.000
_cell.angle_alpha   90.00
_cell.angle_beta   90.00
_cell.angle_gamma   90.00
#
_symmetry.space_group_name_H-M   'P 1'
#
loop_
_entity.id
_entity.type
_entity.pdbx_description
1 polymer ?
#
loop_
_entity_poly.entity_id
_entity_poly.type
_entity_poly.pdbx_seq_one_letter_code
_entity_poly.pdbx_strand_id
1 'polypeptide(L)'
;MELNFTGTDICAINGTRSAPETHYDVVVVGAGPSGVAAAIEAATAGAKVLLVDENPVSGALMGNDIPLYFGGRMTAATQNTERMLEAIFMSMPALETAMDAGVELLLGTTAWGVYRNGPGVASLPQQVVGLADSERSWLVGFDKIVLATGARDLAMSFPGWNQPGVMGAAALQMLLTRYEAFAGQRILVLGSHDLALETALLAQARGIDVVGLIEVRDAPQGNAELVAKVAAAGIAIHCGQTITSATGGINGIESATLSTGDVIACDTICVAIGLIPSIELVDAMHGPRALNATRGGYIPAGEPSVTAVGDCAGLADNGFDHVAYRMDWMRALSDISADDTIICQCEEVTRADLIGVQPPNYLSRPAPMCARSLDTLLQ
;
A
#
# COMPACT_ATOMS: atom_id res chain seq x y z
N MET A 1 38.47 10.48 2.89
CA MET A 1 38.16 11.92 2.80
C MET A 1 36.93 12.15 3.64
N GLU A 2 37.11 12.46 4.94
CA GLU A 2 36.01 12.80 5.84
C GLU A 2 35.50 14.17 5.46
N LEU A 3 34.26 14.23 4.95
CA LEU A 3 33.53 15.49 4.79
C LEU A 3 33.09 15.94 6.19
N ASN A 4 33.92 16.70 6.86
CA ASN A 4 33.55 17.44 8.07
C ASN A 4 32.61 18.58 7.66
N PHE A 5 31.29 18.30 7.72
CA PHE A 5 30.30 19.36 7.70
C PHE A 5 30.35 20.06 9.04
N THR A 6 31.10 21.16 9.14
CA THR A 6 31.02 22.05 10.28
C THR A 6 29.65 22.73 10.27
N GLY A 7 29.02 22.88 11.45
CA GLY A 7 27.67 23.43 11.60
C GLY A 7 27.40 24.81 10.98
N THR A 8 28.43 25.49 10.50
CA THR A 8 28.40 26.78 9.78
C THR A 8 27.77 26.64 8.37
N ASP A 9 27.94 25.52 7.69
CA ASP A 9 27.42 25.35 6.32
C ASP A 9 25.90 25.09 6.31
N ILE A 10 25.37 24.49 7.36
CA ILE A 10 23.94 24.26 7.53
C ILE A 10 23.21 25.58 7.88
N CYS A 11 23.83 26.44 8.68
CA CYS A 11 23.27 27.75 9.02
C CYS A 11 23.22 28.70 7.81
N ALA A 12 24.12 28.57 6.83
CA ALA A 12 24.12 29.37 5.62
C ALA A 12 22.93 29.08 4.68
N ILE A 13 22.35 27.88 4.77
CA ILE A 13 21.18 27.49 3.99
C ILE A 13 19.87 27.86 4.72
N ASN A 14 19.91 27.99 6.03
CA ASN A 14 18.77 28.42 6.85
C ASN A 14 18.38 29.85 6.46
N GLY A 15 17.12 30.05 6.09
CA GLY A 15 16.56 31.35 5.74
C GLY A 15 16.64 31.71 4.25
N THR A 16 17.14 30.80 3.40
CA THR A 16 17.13 31.01 1.93
C THR A 16 15.87 30.49 1.26
N ARG A 17 15.07 29.63 1.95
CA ARG A 17 13.80 29.11 1.45
C ARG A 17 12.64 29.97 1.92
N SER A 18 11.81 30.39 0.98
CA SER A 18 10.54 31.05 1.29
C SER A 18 9.59 30.11 2.01
N ALA A 19 8.78 30.66 2.91
CA ALA A 19 7.67 29.91 3.47
C ALA A 19 6.69 29.52 2.34
N PRO A 20 6.00 28.36 2.46
CA PRO A 20 4.89 28.02 1.56
C PRO A 20 3.85 29.13 1.52
N GLU A 21 3.24 29.35 0.35
CA GLU A 21 2.20 30.38 0.17
C GLU A 21 0.94 30.09 0.99
N THR A 22 0.67 28.80 1.24
CA THR A 22 -0.49 28.34 1.99
C THR A 22 -0.11 27.64 3.27
N HIS A 23 -0.90 27.84 4.31
CA HIS A 23 -0.76 27.22 5.63
C HIS A 23 -2.13 26.79 6.17
N TYR A 24 -2.15 25.64 6.84
CA TYR A 24 -3.35 25.06 7.51
C TYR A 24 -3.01 24.72 8.96
N ASP A 25 -4.00 24.84 9.83
CA ASP A 25 -3.86 24.40 11.22
C ASP A 25 -3.72 22.86 11.25
N VAL A 26 -4.49 22.17 10.39
CA VAL A 26 -4.47 20.72 10.27
C VAL A 26 -4.43 20.29 8.80
N VAL A 27 -3.49 19.43 8.44
CA VAL A 27 -3.50 18.71 7.17
C VAL A 27 -3.84 17.24 7.45
N VAL A 28 -4.81 16.70 6.73
CA VAL A 28 -5.20 15.27 6.78
C VAL A 28 -4.79 14.62 5.47
N VAL A 29 -4.01 13.55 5.52
CA VAL A 29 -3.58 12.79 4.35
C VAL A 29 -4.31 11.45 4.30
N GLY A 30 -5.17 11.29 3.30
CA GLY A 30 -6.05 10.15 3.08
C GLY A 30 -7.52 10.47 3.39
N ALA A 31 -8.38 10.37 2.36
CA ALA A 31 -9.83 10.60 2.46
C ALA A 31 -10.62 9.30 2.63
N GLY A 32 -10.03 8.30 3.29
CA GLY A 32 -10.77 7.13 3.79
C GLY A 32 -11.66 7.50 4.98
N PRO A 33 -12.50 6.56 5.47
CA PRO A 33 -13.45 6.84 6.55
C PRO A 33 -12.84 7.52 7.78
N SER A 34 -11.66 7.05 8.21
CA SER A 34 -10.96 7.60 9.39
C SER A 34 -10.40 9.00 9.15
N GLY A 35 -9.89 9.29 7.94
CA GLY A 35 -9.36 10.61 7.59
C GLY A 35 -10.48 11.64 7.46
N VAL A 36 -11.58 11.30 6.79
CA VAL A 36 -12.76 12.17 6.68
C VAL A 36 -13.34 12.51 8.06
N ALA A 37 -13.45 11.50 8.94
CA ALA A 37 -13.91 11.73 10.30
C ALA A 37 -12.98 12.68 11.09
N ALA A 38 -11.67 12.49 10.99
CA ALA A 38 -10.68 13.36 11.64
C ALA A 38 -10.70 14.78 11.07
N ALA A 39 -10.90 14.95 9.76
CA ALA A 39 -11.01 16.26 9.13
C ALA A 39 -12.25 17.02 9.61
N ILE A 40 -13.40 16.33 9.68
CA ILE A 40 -14.66 16.91 10.20
C ILE A 40 -14.49 17.33 11.67
N GLU A 41 -13.89 16.48 12.50
CA GLU A 41 -13.63 16.78 13.91
C GLU A 41 -12.77 18.04 14.06
N ALA A 42 -11.67 18.13 13.34
CA ALA A 42 -10.78 19.28 13.38
C ALA A 42 -11.45 20.57 12.89
N ALA A 43 -12.21 20.51 11.79
CA ALA A 43 -12.92 21.66 11.25
C ALA A 43 -14.03 22.13 12.19
N THR A 44 -14.77 21.20 12.80
CA THR A 44 -15.80 21.51 13.79
C THR A 44 -15.21 22.17 15.04
N ALA A 45 -13.96 21.86 15.39
CA ALA A 45 -13.21 22.54 16.46
C ALA A 45 -12.69 23.93 16.06
N GLY A 46 -12.94 24.39 14.82
CA GLY A 46 -12.59 25.72 14.32
C GLY A 46 -11.21 25.78 13.63
N ALA A 47 -10.57 24.67 13.37
CA ALA A 47 -9.30 24.63 12.64
C ALA A 47 -9.51 24.85 11.13
N LYS A 48 -8.56 25.52 10.48
CA LYS A 48 -8.44 25.54 9.02
C LYS A 48 -7.85 24.21 8.55
N VAL A 49 -8.65 23.38 7.89
CA VAL A 49 -8.32 21.99 7.54
C VAL A 49 -8.17 21.81 6.04
N LEU A 50 -7.09 21.12 5.65
CA LEU A 50 -6.90 20.56 4.32
C LEU A 50 -6.99 19.05 4.39
N LEU A 51 -7.84 18.43 3.57
CA LEU A 51 -7.91 16.98 3.37
C LEU A 51 -7.43 16.62 1.96
N VAL A 52 -6.42 15.74 1.87
CA VAL A 52 -5.76 15.36 0.60
C VAL A 52 -5.93 13.87 0.37
N ASP A 53 -6.26 13.47 -0.86
CA ASP A 53 -6.27 12.04 -1.28
C ASP A 53 -5.77 11.89 -2.72
N GLU A 54 -4.98 10.86 -2.98
CA GLU A 54 -4.45 10.57 -4.31
C GLU A 54 -5.54 10.08 -5.29
N ASN A 55 -6.65 9.59 -4.80
CA ASN A 55 -7.75 9.13 -5.63
C ASN A 55 -8.71 10.30 -6.00
N PRO A 56 -9.23 10.32 -7.22
CA PRO A 56 -8.98 9.34 -8.28
C PRO A 56 -7.58 9.56 -8.89
N VAL A 57 -6.84 8.47 -9.06
CA VAL A 57 -5.59 8.53 -9.83
C VAL A 57 -5.95 8.97 -11.26
N SER A 58 -5.29 10.02 -11.76
CA SER A 58 -5.62 10.56 -13.07
C SER A 58 -5.33 9.53 -14.18
N GLY A 59 -6.16 9.46 -15.20
CA GLY A 59 -5.94 8.60 -16.36
C GLY A 59 -4.61 8.91 -17.08
N ALA A 60 -4.11 10.13 -16.98
CA ALA A 60 -2.80 10.53 -17.49
C ALA A 60 -1.64 9.87 -16.71
N LEU A 61 -1.77 9.68 -15.40
CA LEU A 61 -0.79 8.97 -14.58
C LEU A 61 -0.90 7.45 -14.75
N MET A 62 -2.11 6.93 -14.98
CA MET A 62 -2.30 5.50 -15.27
C MET A 62 -1.79 5.11 -16.66
N GLY A 63 -1.60 6.08 -17.57
CA GLY A 63 -1.10 5.87 -18.93
C GLY A 63 -1.97 4.92 -19.76
N ASN A 64 -1.85 4.99 -21.08
CA ASN A 64 -2.55 4.05 -21.95
C ASN A 64 -1.97 2.62 -21.89
N ASP A 65 -0.75 2.48 -21.38
CA ASP A 65 0.02 1.22 -21.37
C ASP A 65 0.06 0.53 -19.99
N ILE A 66 -0.26 1.24 -18.91
CA ILE A 66 -0.28 0.69 -17.54
C ILE A 66 -1.38 -0.38 -17.31
N PRO A 67 -2.54 -0.35 -17.97
CA PRO A 67 -3.56 -1.39 -17.81
C PRO A 67 -3.05 -2.82 -18.01
N LEU A 68 -2.03 -3.01 -18.83
CA LEU A 68 -1.43 -4.32 -19.07
C LEU A 68 -0.61 -4.82 -17.89
N TYR A 69 0.04 -3.93 -17.11
CA TYR A 69 0.88 -4.31 -15.98
C TYR A 69 0.12 -4.67 -14.70
N PHE A 70 -1.11 -4.17 -14.55
CA PHE A 70 -1.89 -4.34 -13.33
C PHE A 70 -3.14 -5.21 -13.49
N GLY A 71 -3.27 -5.94 -14.61
CA GLY A 71 -4.46 -6.76 -14.88
C GLY A 71 -5.74 -5.95 -15.12
N GLY A 72 -5.66 -4.62 -14.99
CA GLY A 72 -6.76 -3.70 -15.29
C GLY A 72 -6.75 -3.30 -16.75
N ARG A 73 -7.92 -3.13 -17.35
CA ARG A 73 -8.06 -2.45 -18.63
C ARG A 73 -8.67 -1.08 -18.40
N MET A 74 -8.10 -0.06 -19.03
CA MET A 74 -8.75 1.25 -19.10
C MET A 74 -10.15 1.08 -19.68
N THR A 75 -11.16 1.17 -18.83
CA THR A 75 -12.56 1.21 -19.22
C THR A 75 -12.97 2.65 -19.52
N ALA A 76 -14.10 2.84 -20.16
CA ALA A 76 -14.67 4.19 -20.34
C ALA A 76 -14.93 4.88 -18.98
N ALA A 77 -15.09 4.09 -17.89
CA ALA A 77 -15.28 4.61 -16.54
C ALA A 77 -14.00 5.28 -16.00
N THR A 78 -12.81 4.69 -16.23
CA THR A 78 -11.53 5.24 -15.77
C THR A 78 -11.02 6.41 -16.62
N GLN A 79 -11.55 6.57 -17.84
CA GLN A 79 -11.21 7.68 -18.71
C GLN A 79 -11.98 8.97 -18.40
N ASN A 80 -13.04 8.88 -17.59
CA ASN A 80 -13.86 10.02 -17.22
C ASN A 80 -13.63 10.39 -15.75
N THR A 81 -12.82 11.42 -15.53
CA THR A 81 -12.48 11.92 -14.19
C THR A 81 -13.71 12.39 -13.41
N GLU A 82 -14.68 13.02 -14.07
CA GLU A 82 -15.91 13.50 -13.39
C GLU A 82 -16.73 12.31 -12.87
N ARG A 83 -16.88 11.25 -13.67
CA ARG A 83 -17.54 10.02 -13.22
C ARG A 83 -16.80 9.34 -12.06
N MET A 84 -15.48 9.32 -12.07
CA MET A 84 -14.71 8.78 -10.95
C MET A 84 -14.89 9.59 -9.68
N LEU A 85 -14.89 10.92 -9.77
CA LEU A 85 -15.19 11.81 -8.65
C LEU A 85 -16.60 11.56 -8.11
N GLU A 86 -17.60 11.51 -8.98
CA GLU A 86 -18.98 11.19 -8.62
C GLU A 86 -19.10 9.86 -7.87
N ALA A 87 -18.42 8.81 -8.37
CA ALA A 87 -18.38 7.50 -7.72
C ALA A 87 -17.73 7.55 -6.33
N ILE A 88 -16.68 8.37 -6.15
CA ILE A 88 -16.04 8.58 -4.84
C ILE A 88 -17.03 9.24 -3.87
N PHE A 89 -17.70 10.32 -4.26
CA PHE A 89 -18.68 10.99 -3.41
C PHE A 89 -19.88 10.09 -3.09
N MET A 90 -20.36 9.31 -4.04
CA MET A 90 -21.43 8.33 -3.80
C MET A 90 -20.99 7.23 -2.82
N SER A 91 -19.74 6.77 -2.90
CA SER A 91 -19.22 5.74 -2.00
C SER A 91 -18.87 6.29 -0.61
N MET A 92 -18.67 7.59 -0.47
CA MET A 92 -18.26 8.27 0.77
C MET A 92 -19.06 9.57 0.99
N PRO A 93 -20.35 9.48 1.31
CA PRO A 93 -21.18 10.70 1.53
C PRO A 93 -20.64 11.64 2.61
N ALA A 94 -19.82 11.14 3.54
CA ALA A 94 -19.18 11.95 4.57
C ALA A 94 -18.23 13.03 4.00
N LEU A 95 -17.79 12.92 2.74
CA LEU A 95 -17.02 13.97 2.07
C LEU A 95 -17.84 15.27 1.91
N GLU A 96 -19.13 15.18 1.60
CA GLU A 96 -20.02 16.34 1.55
C GLU A 96 -20.12 16.99 2.94
N THR A 97 -20.28 16.18 4.00
CA THR A 97 -20.29 16.68 5.38
C THR A 97 -18.97 17.38 5.74
N ALA A 98 -17.83 16.88 5.27
CA ALA A 98 -16.54 17.54 5.49
C ALA A 98 -16.47 18.91 4.79
N MET A 99 -16.95 19.00 3.55
CA MET A 99 -17.04 20.28 2.82
C MET A 99 -17.98 21.27 3.52
N ASP A 100 -19.13 20.81 3.97
CA ASP A 100 -20.08 21.63 4.73
C ASP A 100 -19.50 22.14 6.06
N ALA A 101 -18.59 21.35 6.67
CA ALA A 101 -17.85 21.76 7.87
C ALA A 101 -16.70 22.75 7.57
N GLY A 102 -16.43 23.08 6.30
CA GLY A 102 -15.40 24.02 5.88
C GLY A 102 -14.02 23.36 5.61
N VAL A 103 -13.96 22.04 5.46
CA VAL A 103 -12.73 21.35 5.05
C VAL A 103 -12.45 21.65 3.59
N GLU A 104 -11.23 22.11 3.29
CA GLU A 104 -10.74 22.18 1.92
C GLU A 104 -10.33 20.78 1.45
N LEU A 105 -10.87 20.33 0.32
CA LEU A 105 -10.69 18.97 -0.19
C LEU A 105 -9.88 18.99 -1.50
N LEU A 106 -8.76 18.26 -1.51
CA LEU A 106 -7.93 18.04 -2.69
C LEU A 106 -7.90 16.54 -3.02
N LEU A 107 -8.79 16.11 -3.90
CA LEU A 107 -8.78 14.76 -4.49
C LEU A 107 -7.88 14.72 -5.74
N GLY A 108 -7.36 13.54 -6.08
CA GLY A 108 -6.40 13.37 -7.17
C GLY A 108 -5.04 14.01 -6.89
N THR A 109 -4.72 14.23 -5.62
CA THR A 109 -3.50 14.89 -5.16
C THR A 109 -2.71 13.98 -4.24
N THR A 110 -1.49 13.68 -4.61
CA THR A 110 -0.58 12.81 -3.84
C THR A 110 0.24 13.62 -2.85
N ALA A 111 0.25 13.21 -1.58
CA ALA A 111 1.21 13.68 -0.59
C ALA A 111 2.51 12.86 -0.73
N TRP A 112 3.52 13.41 -1.42
CA TRP A 112 4.77 12.71 -1.73
C TRP A 112 5.83 12.80 -0.64
N GLY A 113 5.64 13.65 0.36
CA GLY A 113 6.57 13.75 1.48
C GLY A 113 6.08 14.71 2.55
N VAL A 114 6.52 14.49 3.78
CA VAL A 114 6.26 15.35 4.93
C VAL A 114 7.58 15.65 5.61
N TYR A 115 7.84 16.92 5.91
CA TYR A 115 9.14 17.37 6.38
C TYR A 115 9.00 18.33 7.56
N ARG A 116 9.91 18.19 8.52
CA ARG A 116 10.12 19.12 9.62
C ARG A 116 11.60 19.33 9.84
N ASN A 117 11.98 20.43 10.48
CA ASN A 117 13.35 20.61 10.88
C ASN A 117 13.79 19.54 11.89
N GLY A 118 14.98 19.02 11.71
CA GLY A 118 15.55 17.95 12.51
C GLY A 118 16.96 17.60 12.07
N PRO A 119 17.53 16.47 12.51
CA PRO A 119 18.92 16.11 12.23
C PRO A 119 19.30 16.02 10.73
N GLY A 120 18.34 15.78 9.85
CA GLY A 120 18.57 15.66 8.41
C GLY A 120 18.09 16.84 7.58
N VAL A 121 17.27 17.73 8.14
CA VAL A 121 16.68 18.88 7.47
C VAL A 121 16.63 20.05 8.44
N ALA A 122 17.45 21.08 8.20
CA ALA A 122 17.56 22.23 9.08
C ALA A 122 17.18 23.57 8.41
N SER A 123 16.75 23.54 7.12
CA SER A 123 16.55 24.74 6.31
C SER A 123 15.09 25.12 6.06
N LEU A 124 14.15 24.42 6.68
CA LEU A 124 12.72 24.69 6.49
C LEU A 124 12.26 25.84 7.40
N PRO A 125 11.46 26.79 6.88
CA PRO A 125 10.88 27.87 7.69
C PRO A 125 9.81 27.35 8.66
N GLN A 126 9.15 26.24 8.32
CA GLN A 126 8.09 25.58 9.09
C GLN A 126 7.96 24.12 8.67
N GLN A 127 7.08 23.36 9.33
CA GLN A 127 6.70 22.02 8.87
C GLN A 127 5.96 22.13 7.54
N VAL A 128 6.24 21.22 6.60
CA VAL A 128 5.65 21.25 5.27
C VAL A 128 5.26 19.84 4.80
N VAL A 129 4.18 19.77 4.03
CA VAL A 129 3.81 18.61 3.23
C VAL A 129 4.03 18.94 1.76
N GLY A 130 4.65 18.03 1.04
CA GLY A 130 4.82 18.10 -0.40
C GLY A 130 3.63 17.43 -1.09
N LEU A 131 2.96 18.18 -1.94
CA LEU A 131 1.79 17.76 -2.70
C LEU A 131 2.10 17.76 -4.19
N ALA A 132 1.50 16.85 -4.94
CA ALA A 132 1.56 16.83 -6.39
C ALA A 132 0.24 16.33 -6.98
N ASP A 133 -0.17 16.95 -8.05
CA ASP A 133 -1.24 16.50 -8.94
C ASP A 133 -0.68 16.24 -10.35
N SER A 134 -1.54 16.10 -11.36
CA SER A 134 -1.12 15.87 -12.75
C SER A 134 -0.43 17.08 -13.40
N GLU A 135 -0.51 18.27 -12.81
CA GLU A 135 -0.06 19.52 -13.43
C GLU A 135 1.13 20.15 -12.70
N ARG A 136 1.18 19.99 -11.38
CA ARG A 136 2.16 20.71 -10.55
C ARG A 136 2.57 19.92 -9.31
N SER A 137 3.67 20.37 -8.70
CA SER A 137 4.11 19.98 -7.35
C SER A 137 4.35 21.23 -6.52
N TRP A 138 3.87 21.23 -5.27
CA TRP A 138 4.01 22.40 -4.37
C TRP A 138 4.15 21.98 -2.90
N LEU A 139 4.47 22.93 -2.04
CA LEU A 139 4.57 22.73 -0.60
C LEU A 139 3.46 23.49 0.11
N VAL A 140 2.92 22.88 1.17
CA VAL A 140 1.93 23.46 2.06
C VAL A 140 2.44 23.39 3.49
N GLY A 141 2.32 24.51 4.24
CA GLY A 141 2.66 24.58 5.65
C GLY A 141 1.54 24.03 6.53
N PHE A 142 1.90 23.48 7.70
CA PHE A 142 0.92 22.98 8.66
C PHE A 142 1.42 23.08 10.12
N ASP A 143 0.48 23.11 11.08
CA ASP A 143 0.78 22.98 12.50
C ASP A 143 0.71 21.53 12.96
N LYS A 144 -0.34 20.81 12.53
CA LYS A 144 -0.57 19.38 12.82
C LYS A 144 -0.86 18.60 11.55
N ILE A 145 -0.41 17.36 11.50
CA ILE A 145 -0.76 16.44 10.44
C ILE A 145 -1.44 15.20 10.98
N VAL A 146 -2.52 14.79 10.31
CA VAL A 146 -3.22 13.54 10.54
C VAL A 146 -2.93 12.62 9.35
N LEU A 147 -2.30 11.50 9.60
CA LEU A 147 -2.00 10.48 8.60
C LEU A 147 -3.09 9.40 8.64
N ALA A 148 -3.88 9.35 7.59
CA ALA A 148 -4.97 8.38 7.37
C ALA A 148 -4.69 7.58 6.08
N THR A 149 -3.42 7.30 5.82
CA THR A 149 -2.89 6.68 4.59
C THR A 149 -3.24 5.20 4.45
N GLY A 150 -3.99 4.65 5.42
CA GLY A 150 -4.48 3.29 5.36
C GLY A 150 -3.37 2.23 5.42
N ALA A 151 -3.55 1.16 4.67
CA ALA A 151 -2.59 0.07 4.55
C ALA A 151 -2.42 -0.30 3.06
N ARG A 152 -1.28 -0.87 2.74
CA ARG A 152 -0.95 -1.33 1.39
C ARG A 152 -0.78 -2.84 1.33
N ASP A 153 -0.90 -3.38 0.13
CA ASP A 153 -0.67 -4.80 -0.11
C ASP A 153 0.77 -5.19 0.24
N LEU A 154 0.91 -6.37 0.82
CA LEU A 154 2.18 -7.04 0.96
C LEU A 154 2.51 -7.75 -0.35
N ALA A 155 3.57 -7.33 -1.02
CA ALA A 155 4.12 -8.05 -2.16
C ALA A 155 4.97 -9.23 -1.66
N MET A 156 4.86 -10.38 -2.36
CA MET A 156 5.71 -11.55 -2.15
C MET A 156 6.25 -12.02 -3.50
N SER A 157 7.55 -12.32 -3.53
CA SER A 157 8.21 -12.78 -4.74
C SER A 157 8.17 -14.31 -4.86
N PHE A 158 7.83 -14.77 -6.06
CA PHE A 158 7.91 -16.16 -6.50
C PHE A 158 8.19 -16.15 -8.02
N PRO A 159 8.66 -17.24 -8.62
CA PRO A 159 8.90 -17.27 -10.06
C PRO A 159 7.69 -16.81 -10.87
N GLY A 160 7.84 -15.72 -11.63
CA GLY A 160 6.78 -15.13 -12.46
C GLY A 160 5.84 -14.14 -11.75
N TRP A 161 6.07 -13.76 -10.48
CA TRP A 161 5.23 -12.80 -9.76
C TRP A 161 5.19 -11.40 -10.39
N ASN A 162 6.21 -11.05 -11.15
CA ASN A 162 6.39 -9.77 -11.83
C ASN A 162 5.67 -9.69 -13.19
N GLN A 163 4.90 -10.71 -13.57
CA GLN A 163 4.12 -10.70 -14.81
C GLN A 163 2.79 -9.96 -14.64
N PRO A 164 2.25 -9.37 -15.73
CA PRO A 164 0.90 -8.81 -15.73
C PRO A 164 -0.13 -9.86 -15.29
N GLY A 165 -1.04 -9.46 -14.42
CA GLY A 165 -2.05 -10.36 -13.83
C GLY A 165 -1.72 -10.80 -12.39
N VAL A 166 -0.51 -10.51 -11.87
CA VAL A 166 -0.23 -10.67 -10.43
C VAL A 166 -0.45 -9.35 -9.72
N MET A 167 -1.30 -9.34 -8.69
CA MET A 167 -1.62 -8.13 -7.94
C MET A 167 -2.01 -8.43 -6.49
N GLY A 168 -1.99 -7.41 -5.64
CA GLY A 168 -2.44 -7.51 -4.26
C GLY A 168 -3.96 -7.44 -4.11
N ALA A 169 -4.46 -7.83 -2.94
CA ALA A 169 -5.88 -7.89 -2.64
C ALA A 169 -6.52 -6.49 -2.56
N ALA A 170 -5.86 -5.51 -1.94
CA ALA A 170 -6.38 -4.14 -1.87
C ALA A 170 -6.47 -3.50 -3.27
N ALA A 171 -5.45 -3.71 -4.12
CA ALA A 171 -5.47 -3.27 -5.50
C ALA A 171 -6.64 -3.91 -6.27
N LEU A 172 -6.85 -5.22 -6.15
CA LEU A 172 -7.95 -5.93 -6.78
C LEU A 172 -9.31 -5.40 -6.29
N GLN A 173 -9.50 -5.22 -4.98
CA GLN A 173 -10.74 -4.67 -4.43
C GLN A 173 -11.03 -3.27 -4.97
N MET A 174 -10.01 -2.41 -5.08
CA MET A 174 -10.14 -1.07 -5.67
C MET A 174 -10.58 -1.13 -7.13
N LEU A 175 -9.96 -2.01 -7.94
CA LEU A 175 -10.34 -2.21 -9.35
C LEU A 175 -11.76 -2.74 -9.50
N LEU A 176 -12.21 -3.58 -8.57
CA LEU A 176 -13.57 -4.14 -8.60
C LEU A 176 -14.66 -3.19 -8.10
N THR A 177 -14.33 -2.27 -7.20
CA THR A 177 -15.33 -1.44 -6.51
C THR A 177 -15.30 0.01 -6.92
N ARG A 178 -14.14 0.66 -6.83
CA ARG A 178 -14.00 2.10 -7.06
C ARG A 178 -13.82 2.43 -8.54
N TYR A 179 -12.95 1.67 -9.21
CA TYR A 179 -12.59 1.98 -10.60
C TYR A 179 -13.41 1.20 -11.64
N GLU A 180 -14.05 0.08 -11.25
CA GLU A 180 -14.77 -0.81 -12.16
C GLU A 180 -13.96 -1.13 -13.44
N ALA A 181 -12.65 -1.34 -13.25
CA ALA A 181 -11.66 -1.43 -14.32
C ALA A 181 -10.97 -2.80 -14.42
N PHE A 182 -11.43 -3.78 -13.65
CA PHE A 182 -10.84 -5.12 -13.66
C PHE A 182 -11.36 -5.93 -14.86
N ALA A 183 -10.46 -6.57 -15.60
CA ALA A 183 -10.76 -7.33 -16.79
C ALA A 183 -10.47 -8.84 -16.68
N GLY A 184 -9.85 -9.30 -15.57
CA GLY A 184 -9.60 -10.72 -15.32
C GLY A 184 -10.91 -11.51 -15.19
N GLN A 185 -10.85 -12.78 -15.57
CA GLN A 185 -12.00 -13.67 -15.56
C GLN A 185 -11.85 -14.84 -14.60
N ARG A 186 -10.58 -15.23 -14.31
CA ARG A 186 -10.26 -16.40 -13.51
C ARG A 186 -9.16 -16.08 -12.51
N ILE A 187 -9.51 -16.03 -11.23
CA ILE A 187 -8.60 -15.59 -10.17
C ILE A 187 -8.21 -16.75 -9.27
N LEU A 188 -6.90 -16.93 -9.07
CA LEU A 188 -6.34 -17.71 -7.98
C LEU A 188 -5.94 -16.78 -6.85
N VAL A 189 -6.34 -17.06 -5.60
CA VAL A 189 -6.04 -16.22 -4.44
C VAL A 189 -4.97 -16.91 -3.58
N LEU A 190 -3.92 -16.18 -3.19
CA LEU A 190 -2.90 -16.64 -2.25
C LEU A 190 -3.19 -16.08 -0.85
N GLY A 191 -3.43 -16.97 0.11
CA GLY A 191 -3.85 -16.67 1.47
C GLY A 191 -5.26 -17.16 1.76
N SER A 192 -5.60 -17.25 3.05
CA SER A 192 -6.91 -17.70 3.52
C SER A 192 -7.39 -16.99 4.80
N HIS A 193 -6.76 -15.88 5.19
CA HIS A 193 -7.26 -15.04 6.26
C HIS A 193 -8.39 -14.11 5.76
N ASP A 194 -9.00 -13.33 6.64
CA ASP A 194 -10.21 -12.55 6.33
C ASP A 194 -10.11 -11.74 5.04
N LEU A 195 -9.01 -11.02 4.79
CA LEU A 195 -8.79 -10.27 3.55
C LEU A 195 -8.92 -11.13 2.30
N ALA A 196 -8.31 -12.34 2.32
CA ALA A 196 -8.35 -13.26 1.18
C ALA A 196 -9.77 -13.78 0.92
N LEU A 197 -10.47 -14.16 2.00
CA LEU A 197 -11.84 -14.68 1.93
C LEU A 197 -12.83 -13.62 1.44
N GLU A 198 -12.73 -12.39 1.97
CA GLU A 198 -13.55 -11.26 1.55
C GLU A 198 -13.29 -10.88 0.08
N THR A 199 -12.02 -10.87 -0.33
CA THR A 199 -11.64 -10.58 -1.72
C THR A 199 -12.18 -11.65 -2.68
N ALA A 200 -12.11 -12.93 -2.31
CA ALA A 200 -12.66 -14.02 -3.11
C ALA A 200 -14.18 -13.91 -3.27
N LEU A 201 -14.90 -13.65 -2.17
CA LEU A 201 -16.35 -13.45 -2.19
C LEU A 201 -16.76 -12.22 -3.01
N LEU A 202 -16.01 -11.12 -2.89
CA LEU A 202 -16.24 -9.91 -3.69
C LEU A 202 -16.04 -10.18 -5.19
N ALA A 203 -14.95 -10.85 -5.56
CA ALA A 203 -14.68 -11.20 -6.95
C ALA A 203 -15.80 -12.07 -7.53
N GLN A 204 -16.24 -13.11 -6.81
CA GLN A 204 -17.33 -13.96 -7.23
C GLN A 204 -18.66 -13.19 -7.36
N ALA A 205 -18.97 -12.28 -6.43
CA ALA A 205 -20.16 -11.43 -6.50
C ALA A 205 -20.15 -10.50 -7.73
N ARG A 206 -18.97 -10.22 -8.31
CA ARG A 206 -18.79 -9.46 -9.55
C ARG A 206 -18.76 -10.35 -10.80
N GLY A 207 -19.09 -11.65 -10.66
CA GLY A 207 -19.17 -12.60 -11.76
C GLY A 207 -17.83 -13.14 -12.23
N ILE A 208 -16.79 -13.04 -11.43
CA ILE A 208 -15.45 -13.53 -11.74
C ILE A 208 -15.30 -14.95 -11.14
N ASP A 209 -14.72 -15.86 -11.92
CA ASP A 209 -14.46 -17.24 -11.49
C ASP A 209 -13.27 -17.27 -10.52
N VAL A 210 -13.53 -17.56 -9.23
CA VAL A 210 -12.46 -17.79 -8.24
C VAL A 210 -12.11 -19.26 -8.25
N VAL A 211 -11.01 -19.61 -8.92
CA VAL A 211 -10.58 -20.99 -9.17
C VAL A 211 -10.05 -21.70 -7.91
N GLY A 212 -9.77 -20.96 -6.85
CA GLY A 212 -9.42 -21.49 -5.54
C GLY A 212 -8.62 -20.50 -4.70
N LEU A 213 -8.47 -20.83 -3.43
CA LEU A 213 -7.54 -20.17 -2.51
C LEU A 213 -6.43 -21.16 -2.15
N ILE A 214 -5.21 -20.67 -2.05
CA ILE A 214 -4.02 -21.45 -1.65
C ILE A 214 -3.58 -20.99 -0.27
N GLU A 215 -3.37 -21.93 0.63
CA GLU A 215 -2.93 -21.67 2.01
C GLU A 215 -1.74 -22.53 2.38
N VAL A 216 -0.68 -21.91 2.90
CA VAL A 216 0.54 -22.62 3.32
C VAL A 216 0.37 -23.42 4.60
N ARG A 217 -0.54 -22.98 5.48
CA ARG A 217 -0.88 -23.69 6.72
C ARG A 217 -1.87 -24.85 6.44
N ASP A 218 -1.98 -25.76 7.40
CA ASP A 218 -2.83 -26.95 7.29
C ASP A 218 -4.33 -26.67 7.40
N ALA A 219 -4.72 -25.43 7.73
CA ALA A 219 -6.11 -25.01 7.89
C ALA A 219 -6.32 -23.56 7.44
N PRO A 220 -7.55 -23.18 7.02
CA PRO A 220 -7.89 -21.79 6.73
C PRO A 220 -7.66 -20.88 7.95
N GLN A 221 -7.23 -19.66 7.71
CA GLN A 221 -6.78 -18.71 8.74
C GLN A 221 -7.78 -17.61 9.06
N GLY A 222 -8.81 -17.44 8.25
CA GLY A 222 -9.85 -16.45 8.48
C GLY A 222 -10.90 -16.91 9.51
N ASN A 223 -11.79 -16.00 9.87
CA ASN A 223 -12.87 -16.33 10.79
C ASN A 223 -13.81 -17.39 10.22
N ALA A 224 -14.39 -18.21 11.09
CA ALA A 224 -15.18 -19.39 10.71
C ALA A 224 -16.42 -19.05 9.86
N GLU A 225 -17.01 -17.86 10.05
CA GLU A 225 -18.16 -17.42 9.28
C GLU A 225 -17.78 -17.13 7.81
N LEU A 226 -16.65 -16.45 7.57
CA LEU A 226 -16.14 -16.19 6.23
C LEU A 226 -15.72 -17.49 5.53
N VAL A 227 -15.04 -18.39 6.25
CA VAL A 227 -14.68 -19.72 5.73
C VAL A 227 -15.94 -20.48 5.29
N ALA A 228 -17.00 -20.46 6.11
CA ALA A 228 -18.27 -21.12 5.76
C ALA A 228 -18.94 -20.45 4.54
N LYS A 229 -18.89 -19.13 4.40
CA LYS A 229 -19.42 -18.42 3.22
C LYS A 229 -18.66 -18.79 1.94
N VAL A 230 -17.32 -18.85 2.00
CA VAL A 230 -16.48 -19.26 0.87
C VAL A 230 -16.80 -20.71 0.45
N ALA A 231 -16.95 -21.64 1.42
CA ALA A 231 -17.33 -23.00 1.14
C ALA A 231 -18.75 -23.10 0.54
N ALA A 232 -19.72 -22.34 1.07
CA ALA A 232 -21.09 -22.28 0.53
C ALA A 232 -21.14 -21.69 -0.88
N ALA A 233 -20.20 -20.81 -1.22
CA ALA A 233 -20.01 -20.25 -2.55
C ALA A 233 -19.36 -21.24 -3.56
N GLY A 234 -18.96 -22.42 -3.09
CA GLY A 234 -18.33 -23.46 -3.92
C GLY A 234 -16.85 -23.20 -4.22
N ILE A 235 -16.21 -22.28 -3.52
CA ILE A 235 -14.79 -21.94 -3.70
C ILE A 235 -13.95 -22.87 -2.82
N ALA A 236 -13.00 -23.61 -3.42
CA ALA A 236 -12.10 -24.50 -2.70
C ALA A 236 -10.95 -23.74 -2.01
N ILE A 237 -10.56 -24.20 -0.81
CA ILE A 237 -9.35 -23.74 -0.11
C ILE A 237 -8.39 -24.92 -0.03
N HIS A 238 -7.23 -24.79 -0.68
CA HIS A 238 -6.18 -25.81 -0.74
C HIS A 238 -5.13 -25.51 0.34
N CYS A 239 -5.23 -26.17 1.47
CA CYS A 239 -4.33 -26.01 2.61
C CYS A 239 -3.06 -26.88 2.48
N GLY A 240 -1.97 -26.47 3.17
CA GLY A 240 -0.69 -27.17 3.14
C GLY A 240 0.04 -27.05 1.77
N GLN A 241 -0.30 -26.03 0.99
CA GLN A 241 0.24 -25.83 -0.36
C GLN A 241 0.72 -24.40 -0.58
N THR A 242 1.60 -24.24 -1.53
CA THR A 242 2.04 -22.92 -2.01
C THR A 242 2.15 -22.89 -3.53
N ILE A 243 2.23 -21.70 -4.10
CA ILE A 243 2.55 -21.50 -5.52
C ILE A 243 4.05 -21.71 -5.72
N THR A 244 4.43 -22.41 -6.78
CA THR A 244 5.86 -22.59 -7.18
C THR A 244 6.24 -21.70 -8.36
N SER A 245 5.30 -21.40 -9.24
CA SER A 245 5.53 -20.47 -10.35
C SER A 245 4.22 -19.96 -10.93
N ALA A 246 4.29 -18.77 -11.51
CA ALA A 246 3.27 -18.26 -12.42
C ALA A 246 3.84 -18.30 -13.84
N THR A 247 3.06 -18.79 -14.80
CA THR A 247 3.45 -18.89 -16.19
C THR A 247 2.47 -18.13 -17.06
N GLY A 248 3.00 -17.37 -18.01
CA GLY A 248 2.19 -16.59 -18.95
C GLY A 248 3.02 -16.12 -20.13
N GLY A 249 2.38 -15.32 -20.96
CA GLY A 249 2.96 -14.75 -22.18
C GLY A 249 2.90 -13.23 -22.18
N ILE A 250 2.98 -12.66 -23.37
CA ILE A 250 2.92 -11.20 -23.60
C ILE A 250 1.60 -10.57 -23.08
N ASN A 251 0.55 -11.36 -22.94
CA ASN A 251 -0.75 -10.90 -22.45
C ASN A 251 -0.93 -11.05 -20.93
N GLY A 252 0.07 -11.54 -20.23
CA GLY A 252 0.05 -11.77 -18.78
C GLY A 252 -0.06 -13.25 -18.42
N ILE A 253 -0.49 -13.50 -17.18
CA ILE A 253 -0.59 -14.84 -16.58
C ILE A 253 -1.61 -15.70 -17.34
N GLU A 254 -1.28 -16.98 -17.51
CA GLU A 254 -2.12 -18.02 -18.09
C GLU A 254 -2.36 -19.19 -17.13
N SER A 255 -1.41 -19.41 -16.21
CA SER A 255 -1.52 -20.48 -15.20
C SER A 255 -0.60 -20.27 -14.00
N ALA A 256 -0.92 -20.95 -12.91
CA ALA A 256 -0.11 -21.10 -11.71
C ALA A 256 0.20 -22.57 -11.48
N THR A 257 1.44 -22.89 -11.11
CA THR A 257 1.86 -24.22 -10.67
C THR A 257 1.95 -24.25 -9.16
N LEU A 258 1.38 -25.26 -8.52
CA LEU A 258 1.39 -25.46 -7.07
C LEU A 258 2.53 -26.39 -6.63
N SER A 259 2.82 -26.41 -5.33
CA SER A 259 3.80 -27.29 -4.69
C SER A 259 3.48 -28.79 -4.85
N THR A 260 2.21 -29.13 -5.11
CA THR A 260 1.78 -30.50 -5.46
C THR A 260 2.12 -30.92 -6.88
N GLY A 261 2.52 -29.96 -7.73
CA GLY A 261 2.70 -30.17 -9.17
C GLY A 261 1.44 -29.91 -10.00
N ASP A 262 0.33 -29.59 -9.37
CA ASP A 262 -0.92 -29.25 -10.08
C ASP A 262 -0.77 -27.90 -10.79
N VAL A 263 -1.31 -27.82 -12.01
CA VAL A 263 -1.35 -26.60 -12.82
C VAL A 263 -2.76 -26.07 -12.86
N ILE A 264 -2.97 -24.87 -12.34
CA ILE A 264 -4.25 -24.18 -12.31
C ILE A 264 -4.26 -23.10 -13.38
N ALA A 265 -5.18 -23.20 -14.34
CA ALA A 265 -5.38 -22.17 -15.34
C ALA A 265 -6.06 -20.95 -14.68
N CYS A 266 -5.41 -19.80 -14.76
CA CYS A 266 -5.91 -18.50 -14.25
C CYS A 266 -5.26 -17.37 -15.03
N ASP A 267 -5.95 -16.25 -15.14
CA ASP A 267 -5.44 -15.03 -15.75
C ASP A 267 -5.02 -13.98 -14.71
N THR A 268 -5.32 -14.27 -13.45
CA THR A 268 -4.98 -13.39 -12.33
C THR A 268 -4.57 -14.19 -11.11
N ILE A 269 -3.49 -13.76 -10.45
CA ILE A 269 -3.07 -14.24 -9.15
C ILE A 269 -3.19 -13.08 -8.17
N CYS A 270 -4.10 -13.23 -7.21
CA CYS A 270 -4.32 -12.25 -6.14
C CYS A 270 -3.49 -12.62 -4.92
N VAL A 271 -2.47 -11.82 -4.59
CA VAL A 271 -1.64 -11.99 -3.39
C VAL A 271 -2.37 -11.36 -2.21
N ALA A 272 -3.10 -12.18 -1.44
CA ALA A 272 -3.92 -11.77 -0.31
C ALA A 272 -3.34 -12.27 1.03
N ILE A 273 -2.02 -12.22 1.18
CA ILE A 273 -1.31 -12.72 2.36
C ILE A 273 -1.36 -11.72 3.51
N GLY A 274 -1.56 -10.44 3.22
CA GLY A 274 -1.75 -9.43 4.25
C GLY A 274 -1.62 -8.00 3.74
N LEU A 275 -1.94 -7.08 4.64
CA LEU A 275 -1.74 -5.65 4.47
C LEU A 275 -0.68 -5.16 5.44
N ILE A 276 0.03 -4.12 5.07
CA ILE A 276 1.03 -3.42 5.90
C ILE A 276 0.56 -1.99 6.12
N PRO A 277 0.48 -1.50 7.37
CA PRO A 277 0.20 -0.08 7.64
C PRO A 277 1.11 0.85 6.83
N SER A 278 0.54 1.83 6.14
CA SER A 278 1.27 2.79 5.32
C SER A 278 1.84 3.90 6.18
N ILE A 279 3.03 3.66 6.75
CA ILE A 279 3.70 4.55 7.72
C ILE A 279 4.87 5.35 7.12
N GLU A 280 5.03 5.34 5.81
CA GLU A 280 6.16 5.97 5.11
C GLU A 280 6.29 7.45 5.43
N LEU A 281 5.17 8.17 5.55
CA LEU A 281 5.18 9.59 5.93
C LEU A 281 5.57 9.81 7.39
N VAL A 282 5.23 8.87 8.30
CA VAL A 282 5.73 8.88 9.69
C VAL A 282 7.25 8.70 9.72
N ASP A 283 7.75 7.76 8.90
CA ASP A 283 9.20 7.50 8.81
C ASP A 283 9.95 8.68 8.20
N ALA A 284 9.39 9.33 7.18
CA ALA A 284 9.96 10.53 6.57
C ALA A 284 10.11 11.70 7.57
N MET A 285 9.23 11.78 8.57
CA MET A 285 9.32 12.74 9.66
C MET A 285 10.23 12.29 10.82
N HIS A 286 10.91 11.15 10.70
CA HIS A 286 11.64 10.49 11.80
C HIS A 286 10.75 10.23 13.03
N GLY A 287 9.46 9.94 12.81
CA GLY A 287 8.52 9.60 13.86
C GLY A 287 8.84 8.23 14.49
N PRO A 288 8.58 8.06 15.78
CA PRO A 288 8.80 6.78 16.46
C PRO A 288 7.80 5.74 15.95
N ARG A 289 8.27 4.50 15.84
CA ARG A 289 7.48 3.34 15.45
C ARG A 289 7.78 2.14 16.31
N ALA A 290 6.81 1.26 16.46
CA ALA A 290 6.93 0.01 17.21
C ALA A 290 6.37 -1.17 16.40
N LEU A 291 6.97 -2.34 16.52
CA LEU A 291 6.45 -3.57 15.94
C LEU A 291 5.26 -4.08 16.76
N ASN A 292 4.15 -4.33 16.09
CA ASN A 292 2.96 -4.95 16.66
C ASN A 292 2.43 -6.04 15.71
N ALA A 293 2.61 -7.28 16.09
CA ALA A 293 2.33 -8.44 15.24
C ALA A 293 0.84 -8.60 14.92
N THR A 294 -0.05 -8.28 15.88
CA THR A 294 -1.51 -8.39 15.69
C THR A 294 -2.11 -7.19 14.97
N ARG A 295 -1.34 -6.13 14.80
CA ARG A 295 -1.78 -4.92 14.09
C ARG A 295 -1.07 -4.69 12.75
N GLY A 296 -0.56 -5.74 12.14
CA GLY A 296 -0.03 -5.72 10.79
C GLY A 296 1.45 -5.37 10.64
N GLY A 297 2.23 -5.25 11.72
CA GLY A 297 3.67 -4.99 11.68
C GLY A 297 4.08 -3.69 12.36
N TYR A 298 4.90 -2.86 11.71
CA TYR A 298 5.30 -1.57 12.27
C TYR A 298 4.13 -0.57 12.23
N ILE A 299 3.88 0.04 13.39
CA ILE A 299 2.86 1.07 13.59
C ILE A 299 3.49 2.32 14.23
N PRO A 300 2.90 3.52 14.06
CA PRO A 300 3.34 4.73 14.75
C PRO A 300 3.28 4.58 16.26
N ALA A 301 4.32 5.02 16.97
CA ALA A 301 4.43 4.91 18.43
C ALA A 301 4.12 6.21 19.18
N GLY A 302 3.44 7.16 18.53
CA GLY A 302 3.01 8.44 19.08
C GLY A 302 4.06 9.55 18.90
N GLU A 303 3.56 10.67 18.39
CA GLU A 303 4.33 11.91 18.17
C GLU A 303 3.35 13.10 18.34
N PRO A 304 3.65 14.13 19.15
CA PRO A 304 2.69 15.20 19.43
C PRO A 304 2.16 15.98 18.22
N SER A 305 2.99 16.11 17.16
CA SER A 305 2.62 16.85 15.93
C SER A 305 2.08 15.95 14.83
N VAL A 306 2.09 14.63 15.01
CA VAL A 306 1.68 13.63 14.02
C VAL A 306 0.69 12.67 14.66
N THR A 307 -0.52 12.64 14.14
CA THR A 307 -1.54 11.68 14.54
C THR A 307 -1.75 10.68 13.40
N ALA A 308 -1.73 9.38 13.69
CA ALA A 308 -2.12 8.36 12.73
C ALA A 308 -3.50 7.81 13.11
N VAL A 309 -4.37 7.58 12.10
CA VAL A 309 -5.72 7.05 12.29
C VAL A 309 -6.04 5.98 11.24
N GLY A 310 -6.99 5.09 11.57
CA GLY A 310 -7.35 3.97 10.69
C GLY A 310 -6.20 2.95 10.58
N ASP A 311 -6.12 2.25 9.45
CA ASP A 311 -5.15 1.17 9.24
C ASP A 311 -3.69 1.65 9.24
N CYS A 312 -3.44 2.94 8.98
CA CYS A 312 -2.13 3.55 9.16
C CYS A 312 -1.67 3.52 10.63
N ALA A 313 -2.60 3.62 11.58
CA ALA A 313 -2.32 3.47 13.02
C ALA A 313 -2.18 1.99 13.44
N GLY A 314 -2.36 1.07 12.51
CA GLY A 314 -2.33 -0.38 12.67
C GLY A 314 -3.68 -1.02 12.35
N LEU A 315 -3.64 -2.18 11.71
CA LEU A 315 -4.83 -2.97 11.36
C LEU A 315 -5.68 -3.28 12.58
N ALA A 316 -6.93 -3.65 12.37
CA ALA A 316 -7.82 -4.08 13.45
C ALA A 316 -7.22 -5.26 14.21
N ASP A 317 -7.14 -5.13 15.53
CA ASP A 317 -6.60 -6.17 16.40
C ASP A 317 -7.68 -7.23 16.68
N ASN A 318 -7.63 -8.31 15.93
CA ASN A 318 -8.49 -9.48 16.10
C ASN A 318 -7.73 -10.69 16.71
N GLY A 319 -6.50 -10.46 17.20
CA GLY A 319 -5.62 -11.49 17.74
C GLY A 319 -4.87 -12.31 16.69
N PHE A 320 -5.04 -12.00 15.39
CA PHE A 320 -4.31 -12.68 14.32
C PHE A 320 -2.86 -12.17 14.25
N ASP A 321 -1.91 -13.09 14.34
CA ASP A 321 -0.48 -12.76 14.20
C ASP A 321 -0.10 -12.64 12.71
N HIS A 322 -0.20 -11.42 12.19
CA HIS A 322 0.14 -11.09 10.81
C HIS A 322 1.62 -11.34 10.50
N VAL A 323 2.52 -11.13 11.47
CA VAL A 323 3.95 -11.31 11.26
C VAL A 323 4.29 -12.80 11.14
N ALA A 324 3.81 -13.63 12.07
CA ALA A 324 4.01 -15.07 11.99
C ALA A 324 3.42 -15.66 10.70
N TYR A 325 2.24 -15.22 10.29
CA TYR A 325 1.61 -15.68 9.04
C TYR A 325 2.44 -15.37 7.79
N ARG A 326 2.96 -14.13 7.72
CA ARG A 326 3.87 -13.73 6.62
C ARG A 326 5.14 -14.55 6.61
N MET A 327 5.70 -14.82 7.79
CA MET A 327 6.92 -15.62 7.90
C MET A 327 6.72 -17.05 7.40
N ASP A 328 5.53 -17.65 7.62
CA ASP A 328 5.22 -18.99 7.08
C ASP A 328 5.16 -18.95 5.54
N TRP A 329 4.53 -17.94 4.95
CA TRP A 329 4.52 -17.73 3.51
C TRP A 329 5.92 -17.48 2.95
N MET A 330 6.71 -16.63 3.61
CA MET A 330 8.09 -16.34 3.19
C MET A 330 8.95 -17.58 3.18
N ARG A 331 8.85 -18.44 4.20
CA ARG A 331 9.59 -19.71 4.25
C ARG A 331 9.19 -20.62 3.09
N ALA A 332 7.88 -20.84 2.90
CA ALA A 332 7.38 -21.68 1.82
C ALA A 332 7.82 -21.19 0.42
N LEU A 333 7.80 -19.89 0.18
CA LEU A 333 8.23 -19.30 -1.09
C LEU A 333 9.75 -19.28 -1.24
N SER A 334 10.50 -19.08 -0.16
CA SER A 334 11.96 -19.07 -0.18
C SER A 334 12.54 -20.43 -0.56
N ASP A 335 11.90 -21.51 -0.10
CA ASP A 335 12.36 -22.88 -0.38
C ASP A 335 12.23 -23.29 -1.85
N ILE A 336 11.33 -22.62 -2.59
CA ILE A 336 11.05 -22.94 -4.00
C ILE A 336 11.56 -21.90 -4.99
N SER A 337 11.94 -20.70 -4.52
CA SER A 337 12.38 -19.61 -5.40
C SER A 337 13.74 -19.93 -6.01
N ALA A 338 13.83 -19.87 -7.33
CA ALA A 338 15.08 -19.99 -8.07
C ALA A 338 15.94 -18.72 -7.91
N ASP A 339 17.23 -18.84 -8.18
CA ASP A 339 18.20 -17.74 -8.03
C ASP A 339 17.91 -16.55 -8.97
N ASP A 340 17.27 -16.79 -10.11
CA ASP A 340 16.84 -15.78 -11.07
C ASP A 340 15.50 -15.12 -10.74
N THR A 341 14.85 -15.52 -9.62
CA THR A 341 13.61 -14.88 -9.17
C THR A 341 13.86 -13.40 -8.87
N ILE A 342 13.11 -12.51 -9.53
CA ILE A 342 13.20 -11.08 -9.29
C ILE A 342 12.63 -10.76 -7.90
N ILE A 343 13.40 -10.04 -7.10
CA ILE A 343 13.02 -9.59 -5.77
C ILE A 343 12.64 -8.10 -5.79
N CYS A 344 13.35 -7.30 -6.58
CA CYS A 344 13.02 -5.88 -6.78
C CYS A 344 12.79 -5.63 -8.26
N GLN A 345 11.54 -5.32 -8.63
CA GLN A 345 11.15 -5.10 -10.01
C GLN A 345 11.69 -3.77 -10.58
N CYS A 346 11.81 -2.73 -9.75
CA CYS A 346 12.28 -1.41 -10.20
C CYS A 346 13.77 -1.39 -10.57
N GLU A 347 14.58 -2.24 -9.94
CA GLU A 347 16.02 -2.35 -10.16
C GLU A 347 16.41 -3.69 -10.81
N GLU A 348 15.41 -4.54 -11.12
CA GLU A 348 15.60 -5.91 -11.68
C GLU A 348 16.56 -6.78 -10.87
N VAL A 349 16.63 -6.55 -9.53
CA VAL A 349 17.48 -7.31 -8.63
C VAL A 349 16.91 -8.69 -8.42
N THR A 350 17.71 -9.71 -8.68
CA THR A 350 17.34 -11.12 -8.49
C THR A 350 17.71 -11.63 -7.09
N ARG A 351 17.21 -12.80 -6.74
CA ARG A 351 17.60 -13.50 -5.52
C ARG A 351 19.13 -13.76 -5.49
N ALA A 352 19.72 -14.16 -6.62
CA ALA A 352 21.17 -14.41 -6.72
C ALA A 352 21.99 -13.16 -6.39
N ASP A 353 21.52 -11.98 -6.79
CA ASP A 353 22.20 -10.72 -6.51
C ASP A 353 22.25 -10.39 -5.03
N LEU A 354 21.28 -10.87 -4.23
CA LEU A 354 21.20 -10.64 -2.79
C LEU A 354 21.92 -11.71 -1.97
N ILE A 355 22.03 -12.94 -2.47
CA ILE A 355 22.70 -14.04 -1.78
C ILE A 355 24.20 -13.73 -1.70
N GLY A 356 24.72 -13.63 -0.47
CA GLY A 356 26.14 -13.36 -0.22
C GLY A 356 26.53 -11.89 -0.25
N VAL A 357 25.60 -10.96 -0.50
CA VAL A 357 25.86 -9.54 -0.32
C VAL A 357 25.97 -9.26 1.18
N GLN A 358 27.19 -9.07 1.65
CA GLN A 358 27.42 -8.53 2.98
C GLN A 358 27.29 -7.00 2.92
N PRO A 359 26.48 -6.38 3.79
CA PRO A 359 26.48 -4.92 3.90
C PRO A 359 27.91 -4.46 4.16
N PRO A 360 28.44 -3.49 3.41
CA PRO A 360 29.76 -2.95 3.71
C PRO A 360 29.79 -2.46 5.17
N ASN A 361 30.84 -2.79 5.92
CA ASN A 361 30.98 -2.43 7.34
C ASN A 361 30.88 -0.92 7.63
N TYR A 362 30.94 -0.07 6.60
CA TYR A 362 30.75 1.37 6.73
C TYR A 362 29.29 1.84 6.56
N LEU A 363 28.36 0.96 6.22
CA LEU A 363 26.91 1.27 6.23
C LEU A 363 26.33 1.15 7.64
N SER A 364 26.96 1.76 8.61
CA SER A 364 26.32 2.07 9.90
C SER A 364 25.24 3.17 9.77
N ARG A 365 25.01 3.71 8.55
CA ARG A 365 23.92 4.62 8.23
C ARG A 365 22.69 3.83 7.78
N PRO A 366 21.48 4.30 8.11
CA PRO A 366 20.28 3.64 7.66
C PRO A 366 20.30 3.48 6.14
N ALA A 367 20.15 2.23 5.69
CA ALA A 367 20.06 1.88 4.30
C ALA A 367 18.92 2.67 3.60
N PRO A 368 19.03 2.94 2.29
CA PRO A 368 17.91 3.47 1.49
C PRO A 368 16.64 2.62 1.71
N MET A 369 15.48 3.22 1.59
CA MET A 369 14.19 2.58 1.91
C MET A 369 14.00 1.19 1.28
N CYS A 370 14.51 0.97 0.06
CA CYS A 370 14.45 -0.36 -0.60
C CYS A 370 15.25 -1.44 0.15
N ALA A 371 16.44 -1.10 0.65
CA ALA A 371 17.26 -2.05 1.42
C ALA A 371 16.69 -2.32 2.82
N ARG A 372 15.96 -1.37 3.41
CA ARG A 372 15.27 -1.59 4.70
C ARG A 372 14.09 -2.54 4.59
N SER A 373 13.36 -2.53 3.47
CA SER A 373 12.29 -3.50 3.24
C SER A 373 12.84 -4.91 3.08
N LEU A 374 14.05 -5.07 2.54
CA LEU A 374 14.74 -6.36 2.43
C LEU A 374 15.28 -6.86 3.77
N ASP A 375 15.89 -5.99 4.60
CA ASP A 375 16.33 -6.35 5.95
C ASP A 375 15.13 -6.76 6.84
N THR A 376 13.96 -6.16 6.63
CA THR A 376 12.73 -6.53 7.35
C THR A 376 12.13 -7.85 6.83
N LEU A 377 12.45 -8.23 5.59
CA LEU A 377 12.03 -9.49 5.00
C LEU A 377 12.97 -10.66 5.36
N LEU A 378 14.22 -10.37 5.75
CA LEU A 378 15.24 -11.38 6.06
C LEU A 378 15.48 -11.54 7.57
N GLN A 379 14.91 -10.70 8.45
CA GLN A 379 14.86 -10.82 9.91
C GLN A 379 13.48 -11.31 10.39
#